data_5333a751b2d07e3b46acc8a9a1a83c42
#
_entry.id   5333a751b2d07e3b46acc8a9a1a83c42
#
_cell.length_a   1.000
_cell.length_b   1.000
_cell.length_c   1.000
_cell.angle_alpha   90.00
_cell.angle_beta   90.00
_cell.angle_gamma   90.00
#
_symmetry.space_group_name_H-M   'P 1'
#
loop_
_entity.id
_entity.type
_entity.pdbx_description
1 polymer ?
#
loop_
_entity_poly.entity_id
_entity_poly.type
_entity_poly.pdbx_seq_one_letter_code
_entity_poly.pdbx_strand_id
1 'polypeptide(L)'
;DYDWGWNDAKYFNIHAPIINKEYVYKLPKYKYSAVNLYTYTDILNYLRFYEKYPKCELLVKAGMSNLAASIQILRLCDKDKNFCKWLYKNKDKANSGYYISSIINAYKQNKNIEEVYNFEKFKKQFVQKDNFKNLKAFLQNDETNKFLKYLIKQKTDGYSYEDYRNACEYLGLDMTEDKNRYPKNFKKWHDIRIDQYHTKKAEKDAKERKELYQKFANVANKYLSLERLIVKEDYICLIAKSPQQLVYEGEQLNHCVGRMNYDQKFAREETLIFFIRNRLSPNTPLVTLEYSPKKHKILQCYGEHDTKPSEEILNFVNKKWLPYANRKLRQIAI
;
A
#
# COMPACT_ATOMS: atom_id res chain seq x y z
N ASP A 1 23.54 -0.83 25.91
CA ASP A 1 24.14 -1.18 24.63
C ASP A 1 23.47 -0.35 23.55
N TYR A 2 23.84 0.94 23.47
CA TYR A 2 23.35 1.84 22.43
C TYR A 2 24.19 1.65 21.19
N ASP A 3 23.54 1.15 20.13
CA ASP A 3 24.07 1.12 18.77
C ASP A 3 24.01 2.54 18.19
N TRP A 4 25.10 3.28 18.28
CA TRP A 4 25.23 4.59 17.67
C TRP A 4 25.29 4.42 16.16
N GLY A 5 24.13 4.55 15.51
CA GLY A 5 24.02 4.60 14.06
C GLY A 5 24.80 5.80 13.50
N TRP A 6 25.57 5.55 12.45
CA TRP A 6 26.45 6.48 11.75
C TRP A 6 25.76 7.69 11.08
N ASN A 7 24.48 7.95 11.35
CA ASN A 7 23.75 9.08 10.77
C ASN A 7 23.89 10.41 11.55
N ASP A 8 24.47 10.42 12.74
CA ASP A 8 24.57 11.63 13.57
C ASP A 8 25.90 12.41 13.39
N ALA A 9 26.77 11.98 12.50
CA ALA A 9 28.03 12.69 12.23
C ALA A 9 27.86 14.08 11.59
N LYS A 10 26.63 14.50 11.27
CA LYS A 10 26.35 15.83 10.68
C LYS A 10 26.28 16.97 11.70
N TYR A 11 26.25 16.69 12.99
CA TYR A 11 26.02 17.75 14.01
C TYR A 11 27.21 18.04 14.92
N PHE A 12 28.27 17.26 14.87
CA PHE A 12 29.50 17.62 15.60
C PHE A 12 30.56 18.14 14.64
N ASN A 13 30.44 19.41 14.28
CA ASN A 13 31.53 20.20 13.70
C ASN A 13 32.57 20.52 14.79
N ILE A 14 32.97 19.51 15.54
CA ILE A 14 34.17 19.58 16.36
C ILE A 14 35.29 19.34 15.37
N HIS A 15 36.05 20.38 15.04
CA HIS A 15 37.33 20.23 14.36
C HIS A 15 38.16 19.23 15.14
N ALA A 16 38.12 17.96 14.77
CA ALA A 16 39.05 16.98 15.28
C ALA A 16 40.44 17.53 14.98
N PRO A 17 41.32 17.64 15.97
CA PRO A 17 42.64 18.23 15.75
C PRO A 17 43.29 17.48 14.59
N ILE A 18 43.66 18.20 13.52
CA ILE A 18 44.39 17.63 12.39
C ILE A 18 45.75 17.20 12.93
N ILE A 19 45.84 15.90 13.27
CA ILE A 19 47.09 15.32 13.71
C ILE A 19 47.96 15.15 12.45
N ASN A 20 49.05 15.92 12.39
CA ASN A 20 50.04 15.72 11.34
C ASN A 20 50.74 14.38 11.56
N LYS A 21 50.61 13.49 10.61
CA LYS A 21 51.18 12.12 10.65
C LYS A 21 52.69 12.16 10.88
N GLU A 22 53.39 13.18 10.42
CA GLU A 22 54.83 13.34 10.62
C GLU A 22 55.22 13.48 12.09
N TYR A 23 54.40 14.09 12.92
CA TYR A 23 54.65 14.18 14.37
C TYR A 23 54.49 12.85 15.10
N VAL A 24 53.67 11.93 14.56
CA VAL A 24 53.47 10.62 15.15
C VAL A 24 54.74 9.80 15.17
N TYR A 25 55.56 9.87 14.06
CA TYR A 25 56.84 9.17 13.99
C TYR A 25 57.92 9.71 14.95
N LYS A 26 57.77 10.95 15.43
CA LYS A 26 58.67 11.54 16.42
C LYS A 26 58.48 10.91 17.81
N LEU A 27 57.31 10.26 18.01
CA LEU A 27 57.01 9.59 19.27
C LEU A 27 57.60 8.15 19.22
N PRO A 28 58.53 7.76 20.13
CA PRO A 28 59.21 6.47 20.10
C PRO A 28 58.26 5.28 19.96
N LYS A 29 57.07 5.40 20.59
CA LYS A 29 56.04 4.36 20.62
C LYS A 29 55.45 4.06 19.24
N TYR A 30 55.43 5.05 18.32
CA TYR A 30 54.80 4.92 17.03
C TYR A 30 55.76 4.97 15.87
N LYS A 31 57.07 4.98 16.16
CA LYS A 31 58.15 5.07 15.13
C LYS A 31 58.05 4.07 14.02
N TYR A 32 57.52 2.88 14.28
CA TYR A 32 57.38 1.78 13.29
C TYR A 32 55.91 1.52 12.92
N SER A 33 55.00 2.42 13.29
CA SER A 33 53.57 2.28 12.96
C SER A 33 53.34 2.49 11.44
N ALA A 34 52.25 1.93 10.92
CA ALA A 34 51.82 2.14 9.54
C ALA A 34 50.89 3.37 9.38
N VAL A 35 51.03 4.38 10.24
CA VAL A 35 50.11 5.57 10.26
C VAL A 35 50.09 6.33 8.93
N ASN A 36 51.20 6.38 8.20
CA ASN A 36 51.27 7.01 6.88
C ASN A 36 50.43 6.27 5.82
N LEU A 37 50.26 4.97 5.97
CA LEU A 37 49.42 4.14 5.09
C LEU A 37 47.94 4.16 5.48
N TYR A 38 47.64 4.66 6.67
CA TYR A 38 46.24 4.74 7.14
C TYR A 38 45.49 5.86 6.40
N THR A 39 44.51 5.46 5.61
CA THR A 39 43.75 6.36 4.73
C THR A 39 42.45 6.88 5.35
N TYR A 40 42.05 6.33 6.52
CA TYR A 40 40.85 6.76 7.19
C TYR A 40 41.08 8.04 8.00
N THR A 41 40.03 8.85 8.22
CA THR A 41 40.14 10.22 8.75
C THR A 41 40.52 10.32 10.21
N ASP A 42 40.17 9.33 11.03
CA ASP A 42 40.42 9.34 12.47
C ASP A 42 41.74 8.68 12.87
N ILE A 43 42.80 9.45 12.83
CA ILE A 43 44.16 8.99 13.22
C ILE A 43 44.22 8.62 14.70
N LEU A 44 43.50 9.31 15.59
CA LEU A 44 43.49 8.99 17.03
C LEU A 44 42.94 7.59 17.29
N ASN A 45 41.88 7.20 16.59
CA ASN A 45 41.37 5.84 16.68
C ASN A 45 42.38 4.80 16.19
N TYR A 46 43.09 5.10 15.08
CA TYR A 46 44.17 4.22 14.64
C TYR A 46 45.22 4.04 15.73
N LEU A 47 45.70 5.11 16.36
CA LEU A 47 46.72 5.02 17.41
C LEU A 47 46.25 4.26 18.65
N ARG A 48 44.98 4.46 19.08
CA ARG A 48 44.35 3.68 20.17
C ARG A 48 44.27 2.19 19.82
N PHE A 49 43.90 1.87 18.56
CA PHE A 49 43.79 0.49 18.10
C PHE A 49 45.16 -0.15 17.91
N TYR A 50 46.13 0.60 17.42
CA TYR A 50 47.53 0.15 17.30
C TYR A 50 48.09 -0.35 18.64
N GLU A 51 47.79 0.38 19.73
CA GLU A 51 48.22 0.00 21.07
C GLU A 51 47.54 -1.25 21.60
N LYS A 52 46.25 -1.39 21.32
CA LYS A 52 45.38 -2.41 21.93
C LYS A 52 45.28 -3.68 21.09
N TYR A 53 45.39 -3.55 19.78
CA TYR A 53 45.15 -4.62 18.80
C TYR A 53 46.31 -4.71 17.82
N PRO A 54 47.32 -5.56 18.10
CA PRO A 54 48.53 -5.63 17.27
C PRO A 54 48.26 -5.90 15.78
N LYS A 55 47.15 -6.57 15.46
CA LYS A 55 46.74 -6.85 14.08
C LYS A 55 46.19 -5.67 13.30
N CYS A 56 45.89 -4.53 13.99
CA CYS A 56 45.48 -3.30 13.34
C CYS A 56 46.53 -2.86 12.28
N GLU A 57 47.79 -2.88 12.63
CA GLU A 57 48.87 -2.52 11.74
C GLU A 57 48.97 -3.44 10.49
N LEU A 58 48.73 -4.74 10.69
CA LEU A 58 48.72 -5.69 9.57
C LEU A 58 47.62 -5.38 8.56
N LEU A 59 46.42 -5.01 9.05
CA LEU A 59 45.30 -4.62 8.19
C LEU A 59 45.61 -3.33 7.42
N VAL A 60 46.19 -2.33 8.07
CA VAL A 60 46.60 -1.09 7.41
C VAL A 60 47.64 -1.32 6.36
N LYS A 61 48.69 -2.11 6.66
CA LYS A 61 49.74 -2.51 5.68
C LYS A 61 49.19 -3.31 4.50
N ALA A 62 48.08 -4.00 4.70
CA ALA A 62 47.36 -4.71 3.64
C ALA A 62 46.44 -3.83 2.79
N GLY A 63 46.35 -2.51 3.10
CA GLY A 63 45.44 -1.58 2.42
C GLY A 63 44.01 -1.62 2.91
N MET A 64 43.73 -2.25 4.07
CA MET A 64 42.40 -2.42 4.64
C MET A 64 42.15 -1.43 5.80
N SER A 65 42.42 -0.12 5.60
CA SER A 65 42.31 0.90 6.63
C SER A 65 40.87 1.04 7.21
N ASN A 66 39.84 0.89 6.35
CA ASN A 66 38.44 0.89 6.77
C ASN A 66 38.11 -0.24 7.75
N LEU A 67 38.69 -1.43 7.54
CA LEU A 67 38.50 -2.59 8.43
C LEU A 67 39.33 -2.46 9.70
N ALA A 68 40.53 -1.86 9.60
CA ALA A 68 41.37 -1.53 10.73
C ALA A 68 40.71 -0.48 11.66
N ALA A 69 39.76 0.33 11.16
CA ALA A 69 38.95 1.26 11.96
C ALA A 69 37.80 0.55 12.71
N SER A 70 37.53 -0.72 12.44
CA SER A 70 36.44 -1.46 13.07
C SER A 70 36.92 -2.30 14.27
N ILE A 71 36.47 -1.93 15.46
CA ILE A 71 36.75 -2.69 16.69
C ILE A 71 36.23 -4.14 16.63
N GLN A 72 35.13 -4.38 15.90
CA GLN A 72 34.56 -5.73 15.76
C GLN A 72 35.51 -6.64 14.95
N ILE A 73 36.06 -6.11 13.84
CA ILE A 73 37.05 -6.82 13.02
C ILE A 73 38.31 -7.08 13.83
N LEU A 74 38.83 -6.07 14.53
CA LEU A 74 40.07 -6.19 15.31
C LEU A 74 39.95 -7.24 16.42
N ARG A 75 38.86 -7.20 17.19
CA ARG A 75 38.58 -8.19 18.26
C ARG A 75 38.46 -9.60 17.70
N LEU A 76 37.83 -9.74 16.52
CA LEU A 76 37.69 -11.06 15.90
C LEU A 76 39.02 -11.56 15.34
N CYS A 77 39.81 -10.70 14.74
CA CYS A 77 41.18 -11.04 14.26
C CYS A 77 42.10 -11.49 15.40
N ASP A 78 41.98 -10.89 16.61
CA ASP A 78 42.76 -11.30 17.78
C ASP A 78 42.33 -12.66 18.34
N LYS A 79 41.04 -12.91 18.39
CA LYS A 79 40.45 -14.15 18.88
C LYS A 79 40.61 -15.33 17.95
N ASP A 80 40.51 -15.08 16.65
CA ASP A 80 40.47 -16.11 15.60
C ASP A 80 41.51 -15.84 14.50
N LYS A 81 42.62 -16.59 14.57
CA LYS A 81 43.69 -16.52 13.56
C LYS A 81 43.23 -16.92 12.16
N ASN A 82 42.24 -17.81 12.04
CA ASN A 82 41.70 -18.25 10.77
C ASN A 82 40.86 -17.16 10.10
N PHE A 83 40.10 -16.38 10.93
CA PHE A 83 39.40 -15.21 10.41
C PHE A 83 40.35 -14.18 9.80
N CYS A 84 41.45 -13.87 10.50
CA CYS A 84 42.45 -12.94 10.00
C CYS A 84 43.05 -13.39 8.67
N LYS A 85 43.41 -14.69 8.56
CA LYS A 85 43.91 -15.28 7.32
C LYS A 85 42.87 -15.25 6.19
N TRP A 86 41.63 -15.57 6.52
CA TRP A 86 40.52 -15.54 5.58
C TRP A 86 40.27 -14.12 5.07
N LEU A 87 40.28 -13.13 5.99
CA LEU A 87 40.09 -11.72 5.64
C LEU A 87 41.18 -11.25 4.66
N TYR A 88 42.40 -11.62 4.89
CA TYR A 88 43.55 -11.34 4.03
C TYR A 88 43.40 -11.95 2.63
N LYS A 89 42.90 -13.18 2.57
CA LYS A 89 42.61 -13.90 1.31
C LYS A 89 41.50 -13.23 0.51
N ASN A 90 40.57 -12.57 1.18
CA ASN A 90 39.42 -11.91 0.60
C ASN A 90 39.52 -10.37 0.65
N LYS A 91 40.73 -9.80 0.78
CA LYS A 91 40.97 -8.37 1.02
C LYS A 91 40.26 -7.45 0.04
N ASP A 92 40.30 -7.77 -1.26
CA ASP A 92 39.77 -6.94 -2.33
C ASP A 92 38.25 -6.83 -2.21
N LYS A 93 37.56 -7.94 -1.90
CA LYS A 93 36.11 -7.97 -1.65
C LYS A 93 35.77 -7.33 -0.30
N ALA A 94 36.50 -7.65 0.77
CA ALA A 94 36.26 -7.11 2.08
C ALA A 94 36.46 -5.58 2.12
N ASN A 95 37.32 -5.03 1.27
CA ASN A 95 37.60 -3.60 1.18
C ASN A 95 36.64 -2.83 0.27
N SER A 96 35.69 -3.49 -0.39
CA SER A 96 34.75 -2.89 -1.36
C SER A 96 33.56 -2.16 -0.73
N GLY A 97 33.62 -1.74 0.54
CA GLY A 97 32.59 -0.96 1.21
C GLY A 97 31.38 -1.75 1.68
N TYR A 98 31.49 -3.06 1.83
CA TYR A 98 30.44 -3.90 2.42
C TYR A 98 30.27 -3.63 3.93
N TYR A 99 29.08 -3.96 4.47
CA TYR A 99 28.84 -3.85 5.92
C TYR A 99 29.79 -4.77 6.70
N ILE A 100 30.29 -4.28 7.81
CA ILE A 100 31.14 -5.08 8.72
C ILE A 100 30.43 -6.37 9.17
N SER A 101 29.14 -6.28 9.46
CA SER A 101 28.29 -7.45 9.77
C SER A 101 28.28 -8.49 8.64
N SER A 102 28.18 -8.06 7.41
CA SER A 102 28.16 -8.96 6.25
C SER A 102 29.48 -9.69 6.07
N ILE A 103 30.61 -9.02 6.31
CA ILE A 103 31.94 -9.62 6.25
C ILE A 103 32.09 -10.70 7.34
N ILE A 104 31.71 -10.37 8.58
CA ILE A 104 31.76 -11.31 9.71
C ILE A 104 30.82 -12.51 9.49
N ASN A 105 29.60 -12.26 9.02
CA ASN A 105 28.62 -13.31 8.76
C ASN A 105 29.01 -14.20 7.58
N ALA A 106 29.66 -13.64 6.56
CA ALA A 106 30.20 -14.43 5.44
C ALA A 106 31.23 -15.44 5.90
N TYR A 107 32.16 -15.01 6.76
CA TYR A 107 33.13 -15.92 7.38
C TYR A 107 32.44 -17.02 8.20
N LYS A 108 31.58 -16.64 9.15
CA LYS A 108 30.86 -17.59 10.02
C LYS A 108 30.03 -18.62 9.25
N GLN A 109 29.45 -18.22 8.13
CA GLN A 109 28.59 -19.07 7.30
C GLN A 109 29.35 -19.79 6.18
N ASN A 110 30.65 -19.54 6.05
CA ASN A 110 31.48 -20.02 4.93
C ASN A 110 30.88 -19.69 3.55
N LYS A 111 30.46 -18.40 3.37
CA LYS A 111 29.83 -17.90 2.17
C LYS A 111 30.57 -16.74 1.53
N ASN A 112 30.18 -16.39 0.30
CA ASN A 112 30.71 -15.21 -0.38
C ASN A 112 30.23 -13.92 0.32
N ILE A 113 31.13 -12.93 0.50
CA ILE A 113 30.84 -11.65 1.16
C ILE A 113 29.72 -10.89 0.42
N GLU A 114 29.80 -10.87 -0.91
CA GLU A 114 28.83 -10.17 -1.75
C GLU A 114 27.43 -10.78 -1.66
N GLU A 115 27.33 -12.11 -1.64
CA GLU A 115 26.06 -12.83 -1.45
C GLU A 115 25.42 -12.47 -0.11
N VAL A 116 26.19 -12.49 0.97
CA VAL A 116 25.70 -12.16 2.30
C VAL A 116 25.31 -10.69 2.40
N TYR A 117 26.14 -9.79 1.85
CA TYR A 117 25.84 -8.36 1.83
C TYR A 117 24.55 -8.06 1.06
N ASN A 118 24.39 -8.62 -0.14
CA ASN A 118 23.20 -8.41 -0.96
C ASN A 118 21.94 -8.91 -0.25
N PHE A 119 22.04 -10.05 0.43
CA PHE A 119 20.93 -10.57 1.25
C PHE A 119 20.59 -9.65 2.44
N GLU A 120 21.58 -9.19 3.20
CA GLU A 120 21.38 -8.29 4.34
C GLU A 120 20.84 -6.93 3.90
N LYS A 121 21.36 -6.37 2.80
CA LYS A 121 20.86 -5.14 2.19
C LYS A 121 19.40 -5.27 1.76
N PHE A 122 19.05 -6.35 1.07
CA PHE A 122 17.69 -6.63 0.66
C PHE A 122 16.77 -6.79 1.88
N LYS A 123 17.21 -7.55 2.89
CA LYS A 123 16.45 -7.73 4.14
C LYS A 123 16.18 -6.41 4.85
N LYS A 124 17.18 -5.53 4.96
CA LYS A 124 17.03 -4.21 5.58
C LYS A 124 16.04 -3.34 4.82
N GLN A 125 16.15 -3.29 3.50
CA GLN A 125 15.22 -2.53 2.64
C GLN A 125 13.79 -3.11 2.70
N PHE A 126 13.65 -4.43 2.75
CA PHE A 126 12.36 -5.11 2.82
C PHE A 126 11.65 -4.82 4.14
N VAL A 127 12.36 -4.88 5.28
CA VAL A 127 11.80 -4.64 6.62
C VAL A 127 11.33 -3.20 6.81
N GLN A 128 11.93 -2.24 6.10
CA GLN A 128 11.57 -0.83 6.17
C GLN A 128 10.31 -0.46 5.36
N LYS A 129 9.80 -1.37 4.51
CA LYS A 129 8.62 -1.12 3.69
C LYS A 129 7.32 -1.43 4.45
N ASP A 130 6.28 -0.65 4.23
CA ASP A 130 5.00 -0.77 4.94
C ASP A 130 4.32 -2.13 4.75
N ASN A 131 4.48 -2.76 3.59
CA ASN A 131 3.92 -4.08 3.31
C ASN A 131 4.55 -5.22 4.11
N PHE A 132 5.71 -4.99 4.75
CA PHE A 132 6.34 -6.02 5.59
C PHE A 132 5.46 -6.44 6.78
N LYS A 133 4.66 -5.51 7.34
CA LYS A 133 3.76 -5.83 8.46
C LYS A 133 2.74 -6.89 8.08
N ASN A 134 2.13 -6.76 6.91
CA ASN A 134 1.13 -7.71 6.40
C ASN A 134 1.76 -9.06 6.07
N LEU A 135 2.93 -9.04 5.42
CA LEU A 135 3.67 -10.25 5.09
C LEU A 135 4.25 -10.94 6.32
N LYS A 136 4.64 -10.19 7.36
CA LYS A 136 5.13 -10.77 8.63
C LYS A 136 4.03 -11.54 9.36
N ALA A 137 2.79 -11.07 9.33
CA ALA A 137 1.66 -11.80 9.91
C ALA A 137 1.37 -13.12 9.17
N PHE A 138 1.63 -13.15 7.86
CA PHE A 138 1.49 -14.34 7.03
C PHE A 138 2.65 -15.33 7.20
N LEU A 139 3.86 -14.83 7.49
CA LEU A 139 5.07 -15.65 7.67
C LEU A 139 5.19 -16.10 9.13
N GLN A 140 5.27 -17.40 9.37
CA GLN A 140 5.62 -17.92 10.68
C GLN A 140 7.07 -17.58 11.04
N ASN A 141 7.39 -17.49 12.33
CA ASN A 141 8.62 -16.86 12.86
C ASN A 141 9.95 -17.29 12.20
N ASP A 142 10.08 -18.52 11.76
CA ASP A 142 11.33 -19.04 11.15
C ASP A 142 11.37 -18.96 9.61
N GLU A 143 10.27 -18.58 8.96
CA GLU A 143 10.18 -18.59 7.50
C GLU A 143 10.67 -17.31 6.83
N THR A 144 10.85 -16.23 7.59
CA THR A 144 11.25 -14.93 6.99
C THR A 144 12.49 -15.05 6.12
N ASN A 145 13.51 -15.78 6.56
CA ASN A 145 14.72 -15.95 5.77
C ASN A 145 14.51 -16.85 4.54
N LYS A 146 13.68 -17.90 4.63
CA LYS A 146 13.30 -18.75 3.47
C LYS A 146 12.56 -17.91 2.44
N PHE A 147 11.62 -17.09 2.88
CA PHE A 147 10.83 -16.20 2.03
C PHE A 147 11.69 -15.14 1.33
N LEU A 148 12.58 -14.44 2.05
CA LEU A 148 13.48 -13.45 1.45
C LEU A 148 14.41 -14.06 0.41
N LYS A 149 14.94 -15.25 0.66
CA LYS A 149 15.75 -15.99 -0.34
C LYS A 149 14.93 -16.36 -1.56
N TYR A 150 13.67 -16.74 -1.37
CA TYR A 150 12.74 -17.01 -2.46
C TYR A 150 12.53 -15.76 -3.32
N LEU A 151 12.21 -14.59 -2.73
CA LEU A 151 12.02 -13.34 -3.47
C LEU A 151 13.26 -12.96 -4.28
N ILE A 152 14.46 -13.05 -3.67
CA ILE A 152 15.73 -12.80 -4.38
C ILE A 152 15.91 -13.75 -5.56
N LYS A 153 15.68 -15.06 -5.34
CA LYS A 153 15.81 -16.08 -6.39
C LYS A 153 14.84 -15.85 -7.55
N GLN A 154 13.62 -15.42 -7.25
CA GLN A 154 12.59 -15.14 -8.25
C GLN A 154 12.71 -13.73 -8.86
N LYS A 155 13.67 -12.90 -8.41
CA LYS A 155 13.88 -11.51 -8.83
C LYS A 155 12.59 -10.67 -8.70
N THR A 156 11.89 -10.84 -7.59
CA THR A 156 10.63 -10.15 -7.28
C THR A 156 10.72 -9.42 -5.94
N ASP A 157 9.72 -8.59 -5.66
CA ASP A 157 9.61 -7.82 -4.42
C ASP A 157 8.40 -8.23 -3.58
N GLY A 158 8.28 -7.62 -2.39
CA GLY A 158 7.20 -7.92 -1.45
C GLY A 158 5.83 -7.46 -1.94
N TYR A 159 5.75 -6.36 -2.73
CA TYR A 159 4.47 -5.86 -3.23
C TYR A 159 3.89 -6.81 -4.27
N SER A 160 4.68 -7.19 -5.26
CA SER A 160 4.27 -8.17 -6.27
C SER A 160 3.86 -9.49 -5.63
N TYR A 161 4.57 -9.92 -4.58
CA TYR A 161 4.18 -11.13 -3.87
C TYR A 161 2.87 -10.96 -3.09
N GLU A 162 2.63 -9.81 -2.47
CA GLU A 162 1.39 -9.52 -1.76
C GLU A 162 0.20 -9.49 -2.72
N ASP A 163 0.34 -8.89 -3.89
CA ASP A 163 -0.69 -8.91 -4.94
C ASP A 163 -1.00 -10.34 -5.38
N TYR A 164 0.02 -11.14 -5.62
CA TYR A 164 -0.14 -12.56 -5.93
C TYR A 164 -0.88 -13.33 -4.83
N ARG A 165 -0.48 -13.14 -3.57
CA ARG A 165 -1.11 -13.78 -2.41
C ARG A 165 -2.59 -13.41 -2.33
N ASN A 166 -2.90 -12.11 -2.39
CA ASN A 166 -4.27 -11.61 -2.33
C ASN A 166 -5.14 -12.19 -3.47
N ALA A 167 -4.57 -12.29 -4.67
CA ALA A 167 -5.25 -12.93 -5.80
C ALA A 167 -5.50 -14.41 -5.54
N CYS A 168 -4.51 -15.15 -5.04
CA CYS A 168 -4.67 -16.57 -4.69
C CYS A 168 -5.75 -16.79 -3.61
N GLU A 169 -5.73 -15.98 -2.54
CA GLU A 169 -6.73 -16.04 -1.46
C GLU A 169 -8.14 -15.76 -1.99
N TYR A 170 -8.31 -14.74 -2.82
CA TYR A 170 -9.59 -14.43 -3.47
C TYR A 170 -10.09 -15.57 -4.37
N LEU A 171 -9.18 -16.26 -5.04
CA LEU A 171 -9.47 -17.42 -5.86
C LEU A 171 -9.79 -18.67 -5.05
N GLY A 172 -9.55 -18.67 -3.73
CA GLY A 172 -9.76 -19.78 -2.81
C GLY A 172 -8.63 -20.81 -2.83
N LEU A 173 -7.41 -20.41 -3.20
CA LEU A 173 -6.25 -21.29 -3.19
C LEU A 173 -5.65 -21.36 -1.78
N ASP A 174 -5.27 -22.57 -1.37
CA ASP A 174 -4.62 -22.79 -0.08
C ASP A 174 -3.16 -22.32 -0.12
N MET A 175 -2.89 -21.23 0.59
CA MET A 175 -1.56 -20.63 0.70
C MET A 175 -0.66 -21.33 1.73
N THR A 176 -1.11 -22.38 2.40
CA THR A 176 -0.25 -23.25 3.23
C THR A 176 0.51 -24.26 2.38
N GLU A 177 0.02 -24.56 1.18
CA GLU A 177 0.69 -25.45 0.23
C GLU A 177 1.89 -24.76 -0.43
N ASP A 178 3.06 -25.38 -0.36
CA ASP A 178 4.32 -24.85 -0.96
C ASP A 178 4.18 -24.53 -2.46
N LYS A 179 3.39 -25.29 -3.23
CA LYS A 179 3.17 -25.03 -4.66
C LYS A 179 2.49 -23.69 -4.94
N ASN A 180 1.61 -23.25 -4.04
CA ASN A 180 0.91 -21.97 -4.11
C ASN A 180 1.75 -20.87 -3.44
N ARG A 181 2.39 -21.18 -2.29
CA ARG A 181 3.17 -20.25 -1.51
C ARG A 181 4.51 -19.87 -2.16
N TYR A 182 5.19 -20.84 -2.79
CA TYR A 182 6.52 -20.69 -3.39
C TYR A 182 6.57 -21.24 -4.83
N PRO A 183 5.77 -20.72 -5.77
CA PRO A 183 5.74 -21.24 -7.14
C PRO A 183 7.13 -21.16 -7.79
N LYS A 184 7.52 -22.23 -8.52
CA LYS A 184 8.85 -22.32 -9.15
C LYS A 184 9.17 -21.20 -10.14
N ASN A 185 8.15 -20.68 -10.82
CA ASN A 185 8.23 -19.52 -11.70
C ASN A 185 7.23 -18.48 -11.22
N PHE A 186 7.68 -17.59 -10.33
CA PHE A 186 6.81 -16.60 -9.71
C PHE A 186 6.12 -15.70 -10.74
N LYS A 187 6.88 -15.11 -11.67
CA LYS A 187 6.33 -14.19 -12.67
C LYS A 187 5.17 -14.82 -13.44
N LYS A 188 5.38 -16.03 -13.97
CA LYS A 188 4.34 -16.74 -14.71
C LYS A 188 3.07 -16.94 -13.87
N TRP A 189 3.22 -17.43 -12.64
CA TRP A 189 2.07 -17.73 -11.79
C TRP A 189 1.41 -16.45 -11.26
N HIS A 190 2.18 -15.40 -10.96
CA HIS A 190 1.66 -14.08 -10.64
C HIS A 190 0.72 -13.59 -11.75
N ASP A 191 1.20 -13.53 -12.99
CA ASP A 191 0.43 -13.01 -14.11
C ASP A 191 -0.85 -13.83 -14.33
N ILE A 192 -0.78 -15.17 -14.27
CA ILE A 192 -1.94 -16.05 -14.37
C ILE A 192 -2.95 -15.79 -13.25
N ARG A 193 -2.51 -15.66 -11.98
CA ARG A 193 -3.43 -15.49 -10.86
C ARG A 193 -4.07 -14.10 -10.83
N ILE A 194 -3.34 -13.08 -11.21
CA ILE A 194 -3.87 -11.73 -11.36
C ILE A 194 -4.94 -11.68 -12.46
N ASP A 195 -4.69 -12.30 -13.61
CA ASP A 195 -5.69 -12.39 -14.68
C ASP A 195 -6.96 -13.14 -14.23
N GLN A 196 -6.81 -14.30 -13.61
CA GLN A 196 -7.93 -15.05 -13.03
C GLN A 196 -8.70 -14.27 -11.97
N TYR A 197 -8.00 -13.51 -11.12
CA TYR A 197 -8.61 -12.63 -10.13
C TYR A 197 -9.48 -11.57 -10.79
N HIS A 198 -8.93 -10.87 -11.78
CA HIS A 198 -9.68 -9.82 -12.50
C HIS A 198 -10.91 -10.38 -13.21
N THR A 199 -10.77 -11.54 -13.87
CA THR A 199 -11.89 -12.21 -14.54
C THR A 199 -13.00 -12.56 -13.55
N LYS A 200 -12.68 -13.29 -12.48
CA LYS A 200 -13.65 -13.69 -11.46
C LYS A 200 -14.30 -12.50 -10.75
N LYS A 201 -13.52 -11.45 -10.49
CA LYS A 201 -14.05 -10.21 -9.91
C LYS A 201 -15.01 -9.51 -10.85
N ALA A 202 -14.66 -9.37 -12.13
CA ALA A 202 -15.53 -8.77 -13.14
C ALA A 202 -16.85 -9.55 -13.30
N GLU A 203 -16.79 -10.87 -13.30
CA GLU A 203 -17.99 -11.73 -13.34
C GLU A 203 -18.89 -11.51 -12.12
N LYS A 204 -18.28 -11.45 -10.91
CA LYS A 204 -19.01 -11.18 -9.67
C LYS A 204 -19.67 -9.80 -9.70
N ASP A 205 -18.91 -8.75 -10.06
CA ASP A 205 -19.40 -7.39 -10.13
C ASP A 205 -20.53 -7.25 -11.18
N ALA A 206 -20.42 -7.95 -12.33
CA ALA A 206 -21.46 -7.97 -13.35
C ALA A 206 -22.75 -8.67 -12.85
N LYS A 207 -22.61 -9.76 -12.10
CA LYS A 207 -23.73 -10.47 -11.49
C LYS A 207 -24.43 -9.59 -10.44
N GLU A 208 -23.69 -8.98 -9.53
CA GLU A 208 -24.22 -8.10 -8.50
C GLU A 208 -24.94 -6.88 -9.12
N ARG A 209 -24.39 -6.33 -10.20
CA ARG A 209 -25.02 -5.23 -10.95
C ARG A 209 -26.32 -5.66 -11.58
N LYS A 210 -26.36 -6.85 -12.22
CA LYS A 210 -27.56 -7.40 -12.81
C LYS A 210 -28.67 -7.63 -11.76
N GLU A 211 -28.31 -8.17 -10.60
CA GLU A 211 -29.23 -8.38 -9.48
C GLU A 211 -29.78 -7.07 -8.94
N LEU A 212 -28.90 -6.05 -8.78
CA LEU A 212 -29.29 -4.71 -8.36
C LEU A 212 -30.30 -4.10 -9.34
N TYR A 213 -30.03 -4.19 -10.65
CA TYR A 213 -30.92 -3.65 -11.67
C TYR A 213 -32.26 -4.35 -11.69
N GLN A 214 -32.29 -5.67 -11.49
CA GLN A 214 -33.55 -6.41 -11.40
C GLN A 214 -34.37 -6.00 -10.17
N LYS A 215 -33.70 -5.89 -9.00
CA LYS A 215 -34.36 -5.43 -7.76
C LYS A 215 -34.90 -4.00 -7.93
N PHE A 216 -34.11 -3.09 -8.52
CA PHE A 216 -34.51 -1.74 -8.78
C PHE A 216 -35.76 -1.69 -9.66
N ALA A 217 -35.77 -2.42 -10.78
CA ALA A 217 -36.90 -2.49 -11.70
C ALA A 217 -38.16 -3.06 -11.01
N ASN A 218 -38.01 -4.08 -10.19
CA ASN A 218 -39.12 -4.66 -9.43
C ASN A 218 -39.73 -3.63 -8.46
N VAL A 219 -38.91 -2.87 -7.74
CA VAL A 219 -39.37 -1.78 -6.87
C VAL A 219 -40.04 -0.68 -7.66
N ALA A 220 -39.45 -0.24 -8.77
CA ALA A 220 -40.06 0.75 -9.65
C ALA A 220 -41.43 0.31 -10.13
N ASN A 221 -41.59 -0.94 -10.58
CA ASN A 221 -42.88 -1.50 -10.99
C ASN A 221 -43.90 -1.57 -9.85
N LYS A 222 -43.47 -2.01 -8.64
CA LYS A 222 -44.31 -2.04 -7.44
C LYS A 222 -44.92 -0.69 -7.13
N TYR A 223 -44.16 0.38 -7.28
CA TYR A 223 -44.59 1.74 -6.96
C TYR A 223 -44.96 2.58 -8.19
N LEU A 224 -45.14 1.98 -9.36
CA LEU A 224 -45.49 2.66 -10.59
C LEU A 224 -46.78 3.46 -10.47
N SER A 225 -47.74 2.98 -9.68
CA SER A 225 -49.04 3.67 -9.43
C SER A 225 -48.90 4.99 -8.69
N LEU A 226 -47.71 5.31 -8.13
CA LEU A 226 -47.43 6.61 -7.51
C LEU A 226 -47.07 7.68 -8.53
N GLU A 227 -46.81 7.31 -9.79
CA GLU A 227 -46.69 8.29 -10.89
C GLU A 227 -47.95 9.11 -11.05
N ARG A 228 -47.78 10.40 -11.37
CA ARG A 228 -48.91 11.30 -11.62
C ARG A 228 -48.79 11.95 -13.00
N LEU A 229 -49.67 11.56 -13.88
CA LEU A 229 -49.62 11.89 -15.34
C LEU A 229 -50.96 12.54 -15.76
N ILE A 230 -51.42 13.61 -15.08
CA ILE A 230 -52.71 14.22 -15.36
C ILE A 230 -52.60 15.27 -16.47
N VAL A 231 -53.37 15.11 -17.55
CA VAL A 231 -53.29 15.93 -18.77
C VAL A 231 -53.58 17.42 -18.48
N LYS A 232 -54.39 17.76 -17.50
CA LYS A 232 -54.73 19.14 -17.13
C LYS A 232 -53.74 19.83 -16.19
N GLU A 233 -52.62 19.15 -15.83
CA GLU A 233 -51.58 19.69 -14.95
C GLU A 233 -50.35 20.05 -15.76
N ASP A 234 -49.63 21.11 -15.37
CA ASP A 234 -48.42 21.59 -16.05
C ASP A 234 -47.23 20.69 -15.76
N TYR A 235 -47.27 19.99 -14.64
CA TYR A 235 -46.18 19.10 -14.19
C TYR A 235 -46.66 17.66 -14.11
N ILE A 236 -45.71 16.74 -14.36
CA ILE A 236 -45.88 15.31 -14.17
C ILE A 236 -44.84 14.81 -13.19
N CYS A 237 -45.12 13.69 -12.52
CA CYS A 237 -44.21 13.04 -11.59
C CYS A 237 -43.98 11.59 -12.04
N LEU A 238 -42.75 11.23 -12.36
CA LEU A 238 -42.34 9.93 -12.87
C LEU A 238 -41.44 9.25 -11.85
N ILE A 239 -41.61 7.94 -11.65
CA ILE A 239 -40.68 7.16 -10.83
C ILE A 239 -39.43 6.80 -11.63
N ALA A 240 -38.25 6.79 -10.97
CA ALA A 240 -37.04 6.29 -11.58
C ALA A 240 -37.18 4.78 -11.88
N LYS A 241 -36.85 4.35 -13.10
CA LYS A 241 -37.06 2.97 -13.58
C LYS A 241 -35.77 2.16 -13.66
N SER A 242 -34.61 2.85 -13.58
CA SER A 242 -33.31 2.19 -13.61
C SER A 242 -32.24 3.02 -12.90
N PRO A 243 -31.15 2.41 -12.43
CA PRO A 243 -29.99 3.12 -11.89
C PRO A 243 -29.38 4.11 -12.90
N GLN A 244 -29.41 3.81 -14.20
CA GLN A 244 -28.91 4.71 -15.26
C GLN A 244 -29.70 6.03 -15.31
N GLN A 245 -31.01 5.99 -15.07
CA GLN A 245 -31.81 7.21 -15.00
C GLN A 245 -31.41 8.10 -13.82
N LEU A 246 -31.00 7.51 -12.68
CA LEU A 246 -30.45 8.29 -11.55
C LEU A 246 -29.13 8.96 -11.93
N VAL A 247 -28.23 8.24 -12.62
CA VAL A 247 -26.98 8.80 -13.11
C VAL A 247 -27.21 9.95 -14.06
N TYR A 248 -28.05 9.73 -15.08
CA TYR A 248 -28.40 10.76 -16.06
C TYR A 248 -29.00 12.01 -15.39
N GLU A 249 -29.94 11.82 -14.46
CA GLU A 249 -30.57 12.93 -13.73
C GLU A 249 -29.55 13.73 -12.91
N GLY A 250 -28.65 13.01 -12.19
CA GLY A 250 -27.61 13.65 -11.40
C GLY A 250 -26.58 14.42 -12.26
N GLU A 251 -26.27 13.93 -13.44
CA GLU A 251 -25.39 14.63 -14.40
C GLU A 251 -26.06 15.87 -14.97
N GLN A 252 -27.33 15.78 -15.35
CA GLN A 252 -28.05 16.90 -15.97
C GLN A 252 -28.37 18.02 -14.96
N LEU A 253 -28.68 17.68 -13.72
CA LEU A 253 -29.02 18.65 -12.68
C LEU A 253 -27.87 18.98 -11.72
N ASN A 254 -26.66 18.45 -11.98
CA ASN A 254 -25.46 18.69 -11.19
C ASN A 254 -25.68 18.41 -9.66
N HIS A 255 -26.34 17.29 -9.33
CA HIS A 255 -26.54 16.86 -7.95
C HIS A 255 -26.23 15.37 -7.75
N CYS A 256 -26.24 14.91 -6.50
CA CYS A 256 -25.63 13.63 -6.10
C CYS A 256 -26.53 12.39 -6.30
N VAL A 257 -27.74 12.47 -6.87
CA VAL A 257 -28.68 11.33 -6.95
C VAL A 257 -28.13 10.13 -7.74
N GLY A 258 -27.27 10.37 -8.71
CA GLY A 258 -26.58 9.30 -9.46
C GLY A 258 -25.37 8.70 -8.76
N ARG A 259 -25.05 9.23 -7.57
CA ARG A 259 -23.91 8.83 -6.72
C ARG A 259 -24.45 8.50 -5.32
N MET A 260 -23.63 8.24 -4.34
CA MET A 260 -24.04 8.06 -2.93
C MET A 260 -25.05 6.93 -2.68
N ASN A 261 -24.99 5.84 -3.47
CA ASN A 261 -25.76 4.60 -3.26
C ASN A 261 -27.30 4.77 -3.27
N TYR A 262 -27.85 5.76 -3.96
CA TYR A 262 -29.30 5.92 -4.10
C TYR A 262 -29.96 4.74 -4.84
N ASP A 263 -29.25 4.12 -5.78
CA ASP A 263 -29.65 2.90 -6.47
C ASP A 263 -29.88 1.73 -5.50
N GLN A 264 -28.97 1.54 -4.54
CA GLN A 264 -29.08 0.51 -3.51
C GLN A 264 -30.20 0.82 -2.51
N LYS A 265 -30.34 2.08 -2.06
CA LYS A 265 -31.42 2.50 -1.17
C LYS A 265 -32.79 2.30 -1.82
N PHE A 266 -32.90 2.62 -3.10
CA PHE A 266 -34.09 2.40 -3.90
C PHE A 266 -34.43 0.92 -4.01
N ALA A 267 -33.46 0.09 -4.37
CA ALA A 267 -33.63 -1.38 -4.49
C ALA A 267 -34.00 -2.05 -3.17
N ARG A 268 -33.74 -1.42 -2.00
CA ARG A 268 -34.15 -1.88 -0.65
C ARG A 268 -35.43 -1.22 -0.15
N GLU A 269 -36.11 -0.42 -0.96
CA GLU A 269 -37.30 0.34 -0.60
C GLU A 269 -37.07 1.28 0.61
N GLU A 270 -35.84 1.70 0.86
CA GLU A 270 -35.53 2.69 1.90
C GLU A 270 -36.01 4.08 1.46
N THR A 271 -35.83 4.37 0.19
CA THR A 271 -36.25 5.60 -0.47
C THR A 271 -36.72 5.33 -1.89
N LEU A 272 -37.63 6.15 -2.41
CA LEU A 272 -38.04 6.14 -3.80
C LEU A 272 -37.66 7.49 -4.44
N ILE A 273 -37.15 7.44 -5.65
CA ILE A 273 -36.76 8.63 -6.40
C ILE A 273 -37.80 8.88 -7.51
N PHE A 274 -38.29 10.09 -7.55
CA PHE A 274 -39.19 10.57 -8.58
C PHE A 274 -38.61 11.79 -9.29
N PHE A 275 -38.97 11.93 -10.55
CA PHE A 275 -38.59 13.03 -11.40
C PHE A 275 -39.82 13.90 -11.68
N ILE A 276 -39.78 15.17 -11.29
CA ILE A 276 -40.77 16.14 -11.69
C ILE A 276 -40.35 16.71 -13.04
N ARG A 277 -41.28 16.71 -13.97
CA ARG A 277 -41.04 17.18 -15.36
C ARG A 277 -42.12 18.20 -15.73
N ASN A 278 -41.78 19.13 -16.62
CA ASN A 278 -42.80 19.87 -17.32
C ASN A 278 -43.51 18.91 -18.29
N ARG A 279 -44.83 18.93 -18.30
CA ARG A 279 -45.64 18.02 -19.12
C ARG A 279 -45.38 18.18 -20.60
N LEU A 280 -45.05 19.40 -21.08
CA LEU A 280 -44.71 19.68 -22.48
C LEU A 280 -43.29 19.27 -22.83
N SER A 281 -42.42 19.02 -21.84
CA SER A 281 -41.01 18.60 -22.03
C SER A 281 -40.67 17.46 -21.07
N PRO A 282 -41.32 16.28 -21.21
CA PRO A 282 -41.19 15.20 -20.19
C PRO A 282 -39.83 14.57 -20.13
N ASN A 283 -38.99 14.75 -21.14
CA ASN A 283 -37.62 14.19 -21.19
C ASN A 283 -36.58 15.14 -20.63
N THR A 284 -36.94 16.40 -20.35
CA THR A 284 -36.01 17.40 -19.81
C THR A 284 -35.99 17.33 -18.28
N PRO A 285 -34.87 17.02 -17.63
CA PRO A 285 -34.71 17.08 -16.19
C PRO A 285 -35.10 18.46 -15.63
N LEU A 286 -35.85 18.47 -14.53
CA LEU A 286 -36.31 19.71 -13.92
C LEU A 286 -36.11 19.68 -12.40
N VAL A 287 -36.66 18.67 -11.70
CA VAL A 287 -36.54 18.51 -10.25
C VAL A 287 -36.51 17.04 -9.91
N THR A 288 -35.65 16.68 -8.99
CA THR A 288 -35.56 15.35 -8.37
C THR A 288 -36.22 15.38 -6.97
N LEU A 289 -37.06 14.39 -6.71
CA LEU A 289 -37.78 14.23 -5.48
C LEU A 289 -37.40 12.90 -4.83
N GLU A 290 -36.96 12.94 -3.58
CA GLU A 290 -36.75 11.78 -2.73
C GLU A 290 -37.94 11.58 -1.80
N TYR A 291 -38.57 10.41 -1.81
CA TYR A 291 -39.73 10.08 -1.01
C TYR A 291 -39.47 8.83 -0.18
N SER A 292 -39.86 8.87 1.10
CA SER A 292 -39.82 7.70 1.97
C SER A 292 -41.19 6.99 2.01
N PRO A 293 -41.31 5.77 1.46
CA PRO A 293 -42.54 5.00 1.52
C PRO A 293 -42.90 4.60 2.96
N LYS A 294 -41.90 4.39 3.83
CA LYS A 294 -42.11 4.04 5.24
C LYS A 294 -42.61 5.21 6.09
N LYS A 295 -42.12 6.43 5.79
CA LYS A 295 -42.49 7.64 6.56
C LYS A 295 -43.61 8.44 5.91
N HIS A 296 -44.07 8.06 4.74
CA HIS A 296 -45.10 8.73 3.94
C HIS A 296 -44.82 10.22 3.69
N LYS A 297 -43.53 10.57 3.54
CA LYS A 297 -43.09 11.96 3.40
C LYS A 297 -41.95 12.13 2.39
N ILE A 298 -41.90 13.35 1.87
CA ILE A 298 -40.77 13.81 1.06
C ILE A 298 -39.55 14.01 1.97
N LEU A 299 -38.41 13.47 1.57
CA LEU A 299 -37.12 13.65 2.25
C LEU A 299 -36.36 14.84 1.64
N GLN A 300 -36.32 14.91 0.30
CA GLN A 300 -35.64 15.95 -0.45
C GLN A 300 -36.38 16.29 -1.74
N CYS A 301 -36.25 17.52 -2.18
CA CYS A 301 -36.84 18.00 -3.43
C CYS A 301 -35.96 19.14 -3.97
N TYR A 302 -35.17 18.87 -5.00
CA TYR A 302 -34.16 19.80 -5.50
C TYR A 302 -34.14 19.85 -7.01
N GLY A 303 -33.88 21.05 -7.54
CA GLY A 303 -33.57 21.34 -8.94
C GLY A 303 -32.08 21.31 -9.19
N GLU A 304 -31.66 21.95 -10.28
CA GLU A 304 -30.27 22.06 -10.68
C GLU A 304 -29.42 22.68 -9.56
N HIS A 305 -28.18 22.13 -9.36
CA HIS A 305 -27.24 22.54 -8.30
C HIS A 305 -27.85 22.54 -6.88
N ASP A 306 -28.68 21.55 -6.60
CA ASP A 306 -29.40 21.41 -5.31
C ASP A 306 -30.25 22.65 -4.93
N THR A 307 -30.68 23.41 -5.93
CA THR A 307 -31.50 24.60 -5.70
C THR A 307 -32.94 24.22 -5.28
N LYS A 308 -33.54 25.07 -4.48
CA LYS A 308 -34.94 24.92 -4.08
C LYS A 308 -35.84 25.15 -5.31
N PRO A 309 -36.78 24.24 -5.62
CA PRO A 309 -37.74 24.42 -6.70
C PRO A 309 -38.65 25.64 -6.52
N SER A 310 -39.23 26.11 -7.63
CA SER A 310 -40.20 27.21 -7.60
C SER A 310 -41.43 26.87 -6.71
N GLU A 311 -42.13 27.90 -6.22
CA GLU A 311 -43.33 27.70 -5.41
C GLU A 311 -44.41 26.93 -6.17
N GLU A 312 -44.54 27.09 -7.47
CA GLU A 312 -45.47 26.33 -8.29
C GLU A 312 -45.20 24.84 -8.27
N ILE A 313 -43.91 24.45 -8.45
CA ILE A 313 -43.50 23.06 -8.36
C ILE A 313 -43.72 22.52 -6.95
N LEU A 314 -43.35 23.27 -5.91
CA LEU A 314 -43.56 22.87 -4.53
C LEU A 314 -45.06 22.73 -4.20
N ASN A 315 -45.90 23.56 -4.74
CA ASN A 315 -47.37 23.44 -4.62
C ASN A 315 -47.91 22.19 -5.33
N PHE A 316 -47.39 21.89 -6.55
CA PHE A 316 -47.72 20.64 -7.24
C PHE A 316 -47.28 19.42 -6.39
N VAL A 317 -46.07 19.42 -5.90
CA VAL A 317 -45.48 18.29 -5.13
C VAL A 317 -46.26 18.10 -3.82
N ASN A 318 -46.45 19.15 -3.02
CA ASN A 318 -47.04 19.04 -1.68
C ASN A 318 -48.55 18.93 -1.68
N LYS A 319 -49.26 19.67 -2.56
CA LYS A 319 -50.73 19.74 -2.54
C LYS A 319 -51.41 18.76 -3.51
N LYS A 320 -50.72 18.35 -4.57
CA LYS A 320 -51.31 17.45 -5.57
C LYS A 320 -50.68 16.07 -5.56
N TRP A 321 -49.33 15.96 -5.68
CA TRP A 321 -48.68 14.66 -5.78
C TRP A 321 -48.60 13.92 -4.44
N LEU A 322 -48.13 14.53 -3.37
CA LEU A 322 -47.95 13.84 -2.07
C LEU A 322 -49.24 13.22 -1.51
N PRO A 323 -50.39 13.95 -1.47
CA PRO A 323 -51.65 13.33 -1.02
C PRO A 323 -52.09 12.18 -1.94
N TYR A 324 -51.86 12.32 -3.24
CA TYR A 324 -52.15 11.27 -4.22
C TYR A 324 -51.27 10.05 -3.97
N ALA A 325 -49.97 10.23 -3.85
CA ALA A 325 -48.99 9.16 -3.63
C ALA A 325 -49.31 8.42 -2.30
N ASN A 326 -49.55 9.13 -1.22
CA ASN A 326 -49.90 8.54 0.07
C ASN A 326 -51.21 7.72 0.03
N ARG A 327 -52.20 8.16 -0.73
CA ARG A 327 -53.44 7.40 -0.95
C ARG A 327 -53.18 6.13 -1.76
N LYS A 328 -52.39 6.22 -2.85
CA LYS A 328 -52.03 5.07 -3.67
C LYS A 328 -51.14 4.06 -2.91
N LEU A 329 -50.22 4.54 -2.09
CA LEU A 329 -49.37 3.69 -1.29
C LEU A 329 -50.17 2.78 -0.33
N ARG A 330 -51.29 3.27 0.26
CA ARG A 330 -52.18 2.45 1.10
C ARG A 330 -52.84 1.30 0.33
N GLN A 331 -53.00 1.46 -0.99
CA GLN A 331 -53.57 0.40 -1.86
C GLN A 331 -52.51 -0.65 -2.25
N ILE A 332 -51.24 -0.31 -2.19
CA ILE A 332 -50.14 -1.25 -2.47
C ILE A 332 -49.82 -2.11 -1.22
N ALA A 333 -50.10 -1.61 -0.03
CA ALA A 333 -49.78 -2.29 1.24
C ALA A 333 -50.83 -3.34 1.64
N ILE A 334 -51.85 -3.54 0.84
CA ILE A 334 -52.88 -4.58 0.97
C ILE A 334 -52.55 -5.73 -0.01
#